data_2255a2b28a02e71e2fe6952ab717c065
#
_entry.id   2255a2b28a02e71e2fe6952ab717c065
#
_cell.length_a   1.000
_cell.length_b   1.000
_cell.length_c   1.000
_cell.angle_alpha   90.00
_cell.angle_beta   90.00
_cell.angle_gamma   90.00
#
_symmetry.space_group_name_H-M   'P 1'
#
loop_
_entity.id
_entity.type
_entity.pdbx_description
1 polymer ?
#
loop_
_entity_poly.entity_id
_entity_poly.type
_entity_poly.pdbx_seq_one_letter_code
_entity_poly.pdbx_strand_id
1 'polypeptide(L)'
;MAKRVTIGDVAARAGVSTATVSRVLNGGVATEATATRVWDAVTRLEYTPNALTRGIFAGRSNALGVVIRDLSSPFYLGLLRGIDDVAAANDSLVMVANTFRNVDHEVDLVRMMDEHRVRGLVTTTDERTDSRTRHMAENGTPCVIVARTAQDPPSGLHSVSLDHVGAGRLMAMHLIECGRSSIGVVTSGGRPSQIERVAGLRQAFTQRGRSLAEEAVTVATTEEEVDRAVGTLLARADDRRRPLDALACTAGRLTVAVHTALTARGITIPDDIAFLTMDDFSWAPALGISVITQPSYQMGRRAAELVVDPPAEPVSIVFEPALVARRSCGERANV
;
A
#
# COMPACT_ATOMS: atom_id res chain seq x y z
N MET A 1 25.95 22.34 -22.92
CA MET A 1 24.82 21.38 -22.83
C MET A 1 24.40 21.01 -24.24
N ALA A 2 24.34 19.74 -24.62
CA ALA A 2 23.85 19.32 -25.91
C ALA A 2 22.36 19.68 -26.01
N LYS A 3 21.97 20.34 -27.10
CA LYS A 3 20.59 20.74 -27.34
C LYS A 3 19.76 19.48 -27.61
N ARG A 4 18.75 19.24 -26.78
CA ARG A 4 17.83 18.10 -26.97
C ARG A 4 17.09 18.25 -28.29
N VAL A 5 17.07 17.18 -29.09
CA VAL A 5 16.34 17.13 -30.36
C VAL A 5 14.86 17.37 -30.11
N THR A 6 14.24 18.20 -30.93
CA THR A 6 12.83 18.60 -30.82
C THR A 6 11.99 18.02 -31.96
N ILE A 7 10.67 18.03 -31.81
CA ILE A 7 9.74 17.66 -32.89
C ILE A 7 9.93 18.57 -34.14
N GLY A 8 10.37 19.83 -33.92
CA GLY A 8 10.70 20.75 -34.99
C GLY A 8 11.90 20.30 -35.83
N ASP A 9 12.92 19.74 -35.19
CA ASP A 9 14.10 19.20 -35.88
C ASP A 9 13.73 17.96 -36.73
N VAL A 10 12.84 17.10 -36.21
CA VAL A 10 12.29 15.96 -36.98
C VAL A 10 11.47 16.43 -38.18
N ALA A 11 10.62 17.44 -37.97
CA ALA A 11 9.78 18.02 -39.03
C ALA A 11 10.63 18.62 -40.16
N ALA A 12 11.65 19.42 -39.80
CA ALA A 12 12.60 19.99 -40.73
C ALA A 12 13.33 18.91 -41.53
N ARG A 13 13.81 17.84 -40.87
CA ARG A 13 14.51 16.75 -41.56
C ARG A 13 13.62 15.91 -42.45
N ALA A 14 12.37 15.64 -41.99
CA ALA A 14 11.40 14.86 -42.76
C ALA A 14 10.74 15.66 -43.90
N GLY A 15 10.93 17.00 -43.96
CA GLY A 15 10.27 17.89 -44.94
C GLY A 15 8.75 17.96 -44.79
N VAL A 16 8.27 17.98 -43.53
CA VAL A 16 6.83 18.04 -43.21
C VAL A 16 6.55 19.00 -42.05
N SER A 17 5.30 19.30 -41.76
CA SER A 17 4.94 20.12 -40.61
C SER A 17 5.08 19.34 -39.29
N THR A 18 5.25 20.03 -38.15
CA THR A 18 5.25 19.42 -36.81
C THR A 18 3.93 18.70 -36.53
N ALA A 19 2.81 19.21 -37.03
CA ALA A 19 1.49 18.55 -36.95
C ALA A 19 1.46 17.20 -37.68
N THR A 20 2.15 17.11 -38.85
CA THR A 20 2.27 15.86 -39.60
C THR A 20 3.15 14.86 -38.86
N VAL A 21 4.29 15.31 -38.31
CA VAL A 21 5.13 14.46 -37.45
C VAL A 21 4.33 13.92 -36.25
N SER A 22 3.64 14.80 -35.52
CA SER A 22 2.80 14.40 -34.38
C SER A 22 1.73 13.37 -34.79
N ARG A 23 1.10 13.57 -35.92
CA ARG A 23 0.08 12.65 -36.45
C ARG A 23 0.67 11.26 -36.74
N VAL A 24 1.81 11.19 -37.42
CA VAL A 24 2.50 9.92 -37.73
C VAL A 24 2.93 9.21 -36.44
N LEU A 25 3.53 9.93 -35.49
CA LEU A 25 4.01 9.36 -34.22
C LEU A 25 2.87 8.82 -33.33
N ASN A 26 1.65 9.35 -33.50
CA ASN A 26 0.47 8.91 -32.77
C ASN A 26 -0.43 7.93 -33.58
N GLY A 27 0.10 7.32 -34.64
CA GLY A 27 -0.64 6.34 -35.44
C GLY A 27 -1.78 6.90 -36.27
N GLY A 28 -1.84 8.23 -36.46
CA GLY A 28 -2.86 8.88 -37.30
C GLY A 28 -2.60 8.68 -38.79
N VAL A 29 -3.64 8.97 -39.61
CA VAL A 29 -3.60 8.77 -41.07
C VAL A 29 -2.55 9.66 -41.72
N ALA A 30 -1.61 9.03 -42.44
CA ALA A 30 -0.61 9.65 -43.31
C ALA A 30 -0.33 8.72 -44.47
N THR A 31 0.20 9.27 -45.59
CA THR A 31 0.66 8.41 -46.68
C THR A 31 1.88 7.62 -46.27
N GLU A 32 2.03 6.40 -46.78
CA GLU A 32 3.17 5.51 -46.45
C GLU A 32 4.51 6.21 -46.67
N ALA A 33 4.67 6.94 -47.79
CA ALA A 33 5.88 7.73 -48.09
C ALA A 33 6.14 8.82 -47.05
N THR A 34 5.11 9.44 -46.49
CA THR A 34 5.25 10.46 -45.43
C THR A 34 5.63 9.82 -44.10
N ALA A 35 4.97 8.70 -43.74
CA ALA A 35 5.30 7.95 -42.54
C ALA A 35 6.75 7.46 -42.55
N THR A 36 7.22 6.87 -43.64
CA THR A 36 8.60 6.40 -43.79
C THR A 36 9.60 7.55 -43.56
N ARG A 37 9.43 8.72 -44.21
CA ARG A 37 10.32 9.89 -44.04
C ARG A 37 10.36 10.36 -42.58
N VAL A 38 9.22 10.36 -41.88
CA VAL A 38 9.15 10.76 -40.50
C VAL A 38 9.89 9.77 -39.61
N TRP A 39 9.67 8.45 -39.78
CA TRP A 39 10.37 7.43 -39.00
C TRP A 39 11.87 7.38 -39.27
N ASP A 40 12.32 7.59 -40.51
CA ASP A 40 13.72 7.74 -40.85
C ASP A 40 14.36 8.94 -40.13
N ALA A 41 13.66 10.07 -40.09
CA ALA A 41 14.12 11.27 -39.38
C ALA A 41 14.19 11.03 -37.86
N VAL A 42 13.20 10.37 -37.28
CA VAL A 42 13.16 9.99 -35.84
C VAL A 42 14.38 9.13 -35.50
N THR A 43 14.61 8.06 -36.27
CA THR A 43 15.72 7.14 -36.04
C THR A 43 17.09 7.82 -36.17
N ARG A 44 17.28 8.62 -37.23
CA ARG A 44 18.59 9.30 -37.47
C ARG A 44 18.90 10.40 -36.46
N LEU A 45 17.88 11.05 -35.92
CA LEU A 45 18.04 12.10 -34.91
C LEU A 45 17.99 11.54 -33.48
N GLU A 46 17.78 10.22 -33.30
CA GLU A 46 17.54 9.59 -32.01
C GLU A 46 16.45 10.33 -31.23
N TYR A 47 15.43 10.82 -31.96
CA TYR A 47 14.37 11.60 -31.34
C TYR A 47 13.46 10.73 -30.50
N THR A 48 13.41 11.02 -29.21
CA THR A 48 12.43 10.42 -28.31
C THR A 48 11.28 11.40 -28.13
N PRO A 49 10.04 11.02 -28.52
CA PRO A 49 8.87 11.85 -28.31
C PRO A 49 8.73 12.23 -26.83
N ASN A 50 8.52 13.51 -26.57
CA ASN A 50 8.29 13.97 -25.19
C ASN A 50 6.90 13.46 -24.73
N ALA A 51 6.88 12.63 -23.69
CA ALA A 51 5.64 12.11 -23.11
C ALA A 51 4.70 13.23 -22.64
N LEU A 52 5.24 14.37 -22.20
CA LEU A 52 4.44 15.55 -21.84
C LEU A 52 3.71 16.13 -23.06
N THR A 53 4.36 16.13 -24.26
CA THR A 53 3.73 16.62 -25.48
C THR A 53 2.61 15.69 -25.98
N ARG A 54 2.76 14.37 -25.79
CA ARG A 54 1.66 13.41 -26.06
C ARG A 54 0.46 13.65 -25.14
N GLY A 55 0.71 13.91 -23.85
CA GLY A 55 -0.33 14.23 -22.88
C GLY A 55 -1.11 15.51 -23.19
N ILE A 56 -0.48 16.53 -23.82
CA ILE A 56 -1.16 17.77 -24.22
C ILE A 56 -2.22 17.50 -25.31
N PHE A 57 -1.95 16.60 -26.25
CA PHE A 57 -2.90 16.25 -27.32
C PHE A 57 -3.93 15.18 -26.90
N ALA A 58 -3.58 14.31 -25.95
CA ALA A 58 -4.47 13.27 -25.43
C ALA A 58 -5.27 13.72 -24.19
N GLY A 59 -4.98 14.89 -23.63
CA GLY A 59 -5.64 15.43 -22.44
C GLY A 59 -5.20 14.80 -21.11
N ARG A 60 -4.51 13.64 -21.12
CA ARG A 60 -3.99 12.92 -19.93
C ARG A 60 -2.65 12.26 -20.23
N SER A 61 -1.82 12.11 -19.18
CA SER A 61 -0.60 11.32 -19.28
C SER A 61 -0.92 9.82 -19.28
N ASN A 62 0.03 9.00 -19.77
CA ASN A 62 -0.09 7.54 -19.72
C ASN A 62 0.46 6.96 -18.42
N ALA A 63 0.55 7.75 -17.36
CA ALA A 63 1.07 7.34 -16.07
C ALA A 63 -0.06 7.08 -15.07
N LEU A 64 0.01 5.95 -14.37
CA LEU A 64 -0.76 5.68 -13.17
C LEU A 64 -0.05 6.34 -11.98
N GLY A 65 -0.70 7.28 -11.31
CA GLY A 65 -0.19 7.89 -10.08
C GLY A 65 -0.40 6.95 -8.89
N VAL A 66 0.61 6.75 -8.09
CA VAL A 66 0.53 5.94 -6.86
C VAL A 66 1.14 6.72 -5.70
N VAL A 67 0.29 7.09 -4.74
CA VAL A 67 0.73 7.80 -3.52
C VAL A 67 0.63 6.84 -2.34
N ILE A 68 1.79 6.46 -1.82
CA ILE A 68 1.92 5.52 -0.70
C ILE A 68 2.55 6.16 0.52
N ARG A 69 2.34 5.56 1.68
CA ARG A 69 2.76 6.15 2.95
C ARG A 69 4.18 5.80 3.37
N ASP A 70 4.63 4.57 3.12
CA ASP A 70 5.89 4.11 3.69
C ASP A 70 6.41 2.86 2.96
N LEU A 71 7.35 3.06 2.08
CA LEU A 71 8.00 1.98 1.31
C LEU A 71 8.72 0.95 2.19
N SER A 72 8.97 1.24 3.45
CA SER A 72 9.61 0.26 4.38
C SER A 72 8.66 -0.88 4.75
N SER A 73 7.35 -0.73 4.57
CA SER A 73 6.39 -1.81 4.82
C SER A 73 6.29 -2.77 3.62
N PRO A 74 6.36 -4.10 3.84
CA PRO A 74 6.29 -5.11 2.77
C PRO A 74 4.95 -5.10 2.04
N PHE A 75 3.90 -4.62 2.68
CA PHE A 75 2.59 -4.42 2.07
C PHE A 75 2.68 -3.60 0.77
N TYR A 76 3.44 -2.49 0.79
CA TYR A 76 3.55 -1.62 -0.39
C TYR A 76 4.34 -2.24 -1.53
N LEU A 77 5.33 -3.10 -1.23
CA LEU A 77 6.08 -3.78 -2.27
C LEU A 77 5.19 -4.74 -3.09
N GLY A 78 4.37 -5.54 -2.40
CA GLY A 78 3.38 -6.39 -3.07
C GLY A 78 2.35 -5.59 -3.86
N LEU A 79 1.81 -4.53 -3.25
CA LEU A 79 0.84 -3.62 -3.87
C LEU A 79 1.40 -3.02 -5.18
N LEU A 80 2.62 -2.47 -5.13
CA LEU A 80 3.28 -1.85 -6.29
C LEU A 80 3.54 -2.86 -7.41
N ARG A 81 3.97 -4.09 -7.10
CA ARG A 81 4.13 -5.14 -8.11
C ARG A 81 2.82 -5.44 -8.84
N GLY A 82 1.72 -5.56 -8.08
CA GLY A 82 0.41 -5.81 -8.67
C GLY A 82 -0.06 -4.65 -9.57
N ILE A 83 0.21 -3.41 -9.15
CA ILE A 83 -0.10 -2.21 -9.95
C ILE A 83 0.76 -2.17 -11.22
N ASP A 84 2.07 -2.44 -11.11
CA ASP A 84 3.02 -2.38 -12.21
C ASP A 84 2.69 -3.41 -13.30
N ASP A 85 2.35 -4.64 -12.93
CA ASP A 85 1.95 -5.68 -13.88
C ASP A 85 0.72 -5.27 -14.71
N VAL A 86 -0.27 -4.63 -14.09
CA VAL A 86 -1.46 -4.14 -14.81
C VAL A 86 -1.11 -2.91 -15.65
N ALA A 87 -0.29 -2.00 -15.14
CA ALA A 87 0.16 -0.81 -15.86
C ALA A 87 0.93 -1.20 -17.13
N ALA A 88 1.90 -2.12 -17.00
CA ALA A 88 2.70 -2.62 -18.12
C ALA A 88 1.84 -3.28 -19.20
N ALA A 89 0.85 -4.10 -18.79
CA ALA A 89 -0.09 -4.73 -19.73
C ALA A 89 -1.00 -3.73 -20.48
N ASN A 90 -1.04 -2.48 -20.02
CA ASN A 90 -1.87 -1.39 -20.60
C ASN A 90 -1.01 -0.21 -21.09
N ASP A 91 0.26 -0.47 -21.46
CA ASP A 91 1.20 0.53 -21.97
C ASP A 91 1.34 1.76 -21.07
N SER A 92 1.16 1.60 -19.78
CA SER A 92 1.23 2.68 -18.78
C SER A 92 2.49 2.56 -17.92
N LEU A 93 2.97 3.70 -17.43
CA LEU A 93 4.05 3.79 -16.46
C LEU A 93 3.45 3.99 -15.06
N VAL A 94 4.15 3.52 -14.02
CA VAL A 94 3.79 3.81 -12.64
C VAL A 94 4.62 4.96 -12.11
N MET A 95 3.96 6.03 -11.66
CA MET A 95 4.58 7.17 -10.98
C MET A 95 4.34 7.03 -9.48
N VAL A 96 5.38 6.67 -8.73
CA VAL A 96 5.28 6.42 -7.29
C VAL A 96 5.76 7.64 -6.50
N ALA A 97 4.95 8.06 -5.53
CA ALA A 97 5.33 9.06 -4.52
C ALA A 97 5.16 8.48 -3.11
N ASN A 98 6.18 8.65 -2.27
CA ASN A 98 6.19 8.20 -0.89
C ASN A 98 6.02 9.40 0.05
N THR A 99 5.03 9.36 0.93
CA THR A 99 4.74 10.48 1.84
C THR A 99 5.58 10.43 3.11
N PHE A 100 6.28 9.33 3.38
CA PHE A 100 6.98 9.10 4.65
C PHE A 100 6.08 9.34 5.88
N ARG A 101 4.78 9.08 5.75
CA ARG A 101 3.74 9.28 6.79
C ARG A 101 3.53 10.75 7.20
N ASN A 102 4.02 11.68 6.41
CA ASN A 102 3.77 13.10 6.59
C ASN A 102 2.48 13.48 5.86
N VAL A 103 1.45 13.89 6.61
CA VAL A 103 0.11 14.16 6.05
C VAL A 103 0.08 15.44 5.21
N ASP A 104 0.85 16.45 5.57
CA ASP A 104 0.92 17.68 4.77
C ASP A 104 1.57 17.39 3.42
N HIS A 105 2.59 16.55 3.41
CA HIS A 105 3.22 16.06 2.19
C HIS A 105 2.28 15.19 1.34
N GLU A 106 1.37 14.43 1.96
CA GLU A 106 0.34 13.66 1.24
C GLU A 106 -0.52 14.56 0.35
N VAL A 107 -1.00 15.68 0.89
CA VAL A 107 -1.84 16.66 0.15
C VAL A 107 -1.09 17.21 -1.06
N ASP A 108 0.18 17.60 -0.88
CA ASP A 108 1.00 18.11 -1.97
C ASP A 108 1.25 17.06 -3.05
N LEU A 109 1.54 15.81 -2.68
CA LEU A 109 1.80 14.75 -3.64
C LEU A 109 0.54 14.40 -4.45
N VAL A 110 -0.64 14.35 -3.83
CA VAL A 110 -1.90 14.15 -4.56
C VAL A 110 -2.15 15.32 -5.53
N ARG A 111 -1.88 16.58 -5.10
CA ARG A 111 -1.97 17.75 -5.97
C ARG A 111 -1.01 17.65 -7.16
N MET A 112 0.23 17.24 -6.94
CA MET A 112 1.22 17.04 -8.02
C MET A 112 0.78 15.97 -9.02
N MET A 113 0.18 14.85 -8.57
CA MET A 113 -0.38 13.83 -9.46
C MET A 113 -1.49 14.40 -10.37
N ASP A 114 -2.36 15.25 -9.81
CA ASP A 114 -3.39 15.95 -10.56
C ASP A 114 -2.80 16.91 -11.59
N GLU A 115 -1.82 17.74 -11.21
CA GLU A 115 -1.09 18.66 -12.10
C GLU A 115 -0.38 17.91 -13.24
N HIS A 116 0.17 16.72 -12.97
CA HIS A 116 0.75 15.84 -13.98
C HIS A 116 -0.28 15.10 -14.83
N ARG A 117 -1.58 15.31 -14.58
CA ARG A 117 -2.71 14.70 -15.30
C ARG A 117 -2.55 13.20 -15.45
N VAL A 118 -2.25 12.52 -14.35
CA VAL A 118 -2.14 11.06 -14.36
C VAL A 118 -3.40 10.42 -14.94
N ARG A 119 -3.25 9.26 -15.60
CA ARG A 119 -4.36 8.46 -16.14
C ARG A 119 -5.40 8.11 -15.07
N GLY A 120 -4.91 7.90 -13.85
CA GLY A 120 -5.69 7.69 -12.64
C GLY A 120 -4.80 7.60 -11.43
N LEU A 121 -5.39 7.57 -10.24
CA LEU A 121 -4.70 7.65 -8.96
C LEU A 121 -5.01 6.44 -8.08
N VAL A 122 -3.98 5.78 -7.58
CA VAL A 122 -4.07 4.82 -6.46
C VAL A 122 -3.45 5.46 -5.23
N THR A 123 -4.19 5.53 -4.12
CA THR A 123 -3.68 6.18 -2.91
C THR A 123 -3.93 5.34 -1.65
N THR A 124 -2.98 5.40 -0.71
CA THR A 124 -3.09 4.78 0.63
C THR A 124 -3.06 5.83 1.73
N THR A 125 -3.42 7.05 1.39
CA THR A 125 -3.29 8.24 2.22
C THR A 125 -4.31 8.33 3.35
N ASP A 126 -4.22 9.39 4.15
CA ASP A 126 -5.13 9.69 5.24
C ASP A 126 -6.45 10.31 4.73
N GLU A 127 -7.49 10.34 5.55
CA GLU A 127 -8.78 10.94 5.22
C GLU A 127 -8.70 12.44 4.89
N ARG A 128 -7.68 13.14 5.41
CA ARG A 128 -7.45 14.56 5.09
C ARG A 128 -7.17 14.83 3.60
N THR A 129 -6.72 13.83 2.85
CA THR A 129 -6.51 13.95 1.41
C THR A 129 -7.74 13.61 0.58
N ASP A 130 -8.81 13.12 1.22
CA ASP A 130 -10.00 12.63 0.51
C ASP A 130 -10.70 13.71 -0.30
N SER A 131 -10.75 14.95 0.19
CA SER A 131 -11.35 16.06 -0.56
C SER A 131 -10.68 16.25 -1.94
N ARG A 132 -9.35 16.16 -1.99
CA ARG A 132 -8.61 16.28 -3.25
C ARG A 132 -8.81 15.08 -4.15
N THR A 133 -8.74 13.86 -3.59
CA THR A 133 -8.96 12.62 -4.33
C THR A 133 -10.40 12.57 -4.89
N ARG A 134 -11.40 13.01 -4.11
CA ARG A 134 -12.79 13.17 -4.57
C ARG A 134 -12.89 14.16 -5.72
N HIS A 135 -12.27 15.32 -5.58
CA HIS A 135 -12.25 16.33 -6.64
C HIS A 135 -11.66 15.80 -7.96
N MET A 136 -10.56 15.03 -7.89
CA MET A 136 -9.99 14.36 -9.07
C MET A 136 -10.99 13.37 -9.70
N ALA A 137 -11.68 12.56 -8.87
CA ALA A 137 -12.68 11.61 -9.34
C ALA A 137 -13.88 12.32 -10.00
N GLU A 138 -14.42 13.37 -9.38
CA GLU A 138 -15.52 14.20 -9.91
C GLU A 138 -15.15 14.86 -11.24
N ASN A 139 -13.88 15.21 -11.45
CA ASN A 139 -13.36 15.72 -12.71
C ASN A 139 -12.95 14.60 -13.69
N GLY A 140 -13.40 13.37 -13.42
CA GLY A 140 -13.26 12.24 -14.31
C GLY A 140 -11.90 11.55 -14.29
N THR A 141 -11.01 11.79 -13.31
CA THR A 141 -9.80 11.00 -13.09
C THR A 141 -10.12 9.82 -12.18
N PRO A 142 -10.08 8.56 -12.65
CA PRO A 142 -10.37 7.41 -11.81
C PRO A 142 -9.43 7.34 -10.61
N CYS A 143 -10.00 7.19 -9.42
CA CYS A 143 -9.23 7.15 -8.17
C CYS A 143 -9.59 5.90 -7.36
N VAL A 144 -8.58 5.29 -6.76
CA VAL A 144 -8.75 4.13 -5.86
C VAL A 144 -8.07 4.40 -4.53
N ILE A 145 -8.84 4.34 -3.45
CA ILE A 145 -8.31 4.35 -2.08
C ILE A 145 -8.00 2.91 -1.66
N VAL A 146 -6.79 2.67 -1.19
CA VAL A 146 -6.36 1.34 -0.74
C VAL A 146 -6.13 1.31 0.77
N ALA A 147 -6.37 0.15 1.39
CA ALA A 147 -6.25 -0.14 2.82
C ALA A 147 -7.31 0.54 3.72
N ARG A 148 -8.34 1.11 3.16
CA ARG A 148 -9.56 1.56 3.83
C ARG A 148 -10.70 1.72 2.83
N THR A 149 -11.92 1.81 3.32
CA THR A 149 -13.11 2.06 2.50
C THR A 149 -13.39 3.56 2.43
N ALA A 150 -13.78 4.05 1.27
CA ALA A 150 -14.27 5.41 1.10
C ALA A 150 -15.72 5.51 1.64
N GLN A 151 -16.05 6.61 2.34
CA GLN A 151 -17.41 6.89 2.73
C GLN A 151 -18.08 7.73 1.64
N ASP A 152 -19.32 7.38 1.25
CA ASP A 152 -20.10 8.06 0.22
C ASP A 152 -19.28 8.48 -1.01
N PRO A 153 -18.65 7.53 -1.71
CA PRO A 153 -17.74 7.85 -2.82
C PRO A 153 -18.52 8.43 -4.01
N PRO A 154 -18.02 9.50 -4.67
CA PRO A 154 -18.54 9.94 -5.95
C PRO A 154 -18.21 8.92 -7.05
N SER A 155 -18.88 9.03 -8.21
CA SER A 155 -18.51 8.27 -9.40
C SER A 155 -17.03 8.44 -9.72
N GLY A 156 -16.35 7.34 -10.08
CA GLY A 156 -14.92 7.33 -10.35
C GLY A 156 -14.01 7.22 -9.11
N LEU A 157 -14.57 7.17 -7.90
CA LEU A 157 -13.82 6.88 -6.67
C LEU A 157 -14.18 5.48 -6.15
N HIS A 158 -13.19 4.60 -6.16
CA HIS A 158 -13.32 3.20 -5.72
C HIS A 158 -12.46 2.93 -4.49
N SER A 159 -12.67 1.80 -3.84
CA SER A 159 -11.84 1.37 -2.71
C SER A 159 -11.48 -0.11 -2.77
N VAL A 160 -10.26 -0.41 -2.30
CA VAL A 160 -9.75 -1.77 -2.12
C VAL A 160 -9.19 -1.87 -0.72
N SER A 161 -9.80 -2.67 0.14
CA SER A 161 -9.39 -2.80 1.54
C SER A 161 -9.23 -4.26 1.97
N LEU A 162 -8.87 -4.46 3.22
CA LEU A 162 -8.81 -5.74 3.92
C LEU A 162 -9.91 -5.76 4.98
N ASP A 163 -10.45 -6.94 5.30
CA ASP A 163 -11.19 -7.12 6.56
C ASP A 163 -10.22 -7.01 7.75
N HIS A 164 -10.02 -5.79 8.21
CA HIS A 164 -9.12 -5.49 9.32
C HIS A 164 -9.65 -6.02 10.66
N VAL A 165 -10.96 -6.03 10.85
CA VAL A 165 -11.59 -6.65 12.02
C VAL A 165 -11.33 -8.15 12.01
N GLY A 166 -11.53 -8.81 10.86
CA GLY A 166 -11.20 -10.21 10.65
C GLY A 166 -9.72 -10.52 10.90
N ALA A 167 -8.81 -9.64 10.47
CA ALA A 167 -7.38 -9.78 10.74
C ALA A 167 -7.08 -9.79 12.26
N GLY A 168 -7.65 -8.85 13.01
CA GLY A 168 -7.54 -8.82 14.47
C GLY A 168 -8.14 -10.04 15.13
N ARG A 169 -9.30 -10.49 14.66
CA ARG A 169 -9.95 -11.73 15.11
C ARG A 169 -9.07 -12.96 14.90
N LEU A 170 -8.47 -13.11 13.70
CA LEU A 170 -7.55 -14.21 13.41
C LEU A 170 -6.31 -14.18 14.31
N MET A 171 -5.75 -12.99 14.61
CA MET A 171 -4.63 -12.86 15.55
C MET A 171 -5.01 -13.41 16.93
N ALA A 172 -6.13 -12.95 17.49
CA ALA A 172 -6.59 -13.38 18.81
C ALA A 172 -6.89 -14.89 18.85
N MET A 173 -7.63 -15.40 17.86
CA MET A 173 -7.99 -16.81 17.77
C MET A 173 -6.76 -17.71 17.76
N HIS A 174 -5.77 -17.38 16.90
CA HIS A 174 -4.54 -18.17 16.84
C HIS A 174 -3.78 -18.19 18.17
N LEU A 175 -3.62 -17.04 18.83
CA LEU A 175 -2.93 -16.98 20.12
C LEU A 175 -3.69 -17.76 21.21
N ILE A 176 -5.01 -17.68 21.22
CA ILE A 176 -5.85 -18.47 22.15
C ILE A 176 -5.71 -19.98 21.87
N GLU A 177 -5.72 -20.41 20.61
CA GLU A 177 -5.52 -21.79 20.19
C GLU A 177 -4.12 -22.32 20.56
N CYS A 178 -3.11 -21.45 20.59
CA CYS A 178 -1.77 -21.75 21.13
C CYS A 178 -1.70 -21.72 22.67
N GLY A 179 -2.84 -21.64 23.38
CA GLY A 179 -2.91 -21.65 24.84
C GLY A 179 -2.51 -20.33 25.51
N ARG A 180 -2.32 -19.25 24.74
CA ARG A 180 -1.88 -17.97 25.29
C ARG A 180 -3.06 -17.24 25.95
N SER A 181 -2.79 -16.63 27.10
CA SER A 181 -3.83 -16.09 27.99
C SER A 181 -3.59 -14.65 28.44
N SER A 182 -2.35 -14.19 28.45
CA SER A 182 -1.93 -12.86 28.88
C SER A 182 -1.25 -12.16 27.70
N ILE A 183 -2.04 -11.42 26.92
CA ILE A 183 -1.60 -10.91 25.63
C ILE A 183 -1.41 -9.39 25.69
N GLY A 184 -0.23 -8.94 25.28
CA GLY A 184 0.05 -7.55 24.97
C GLY A 184 -0.11 -7.25 23.49
N VAL A 185 -0.45 -6.01 23.16
CA VAL A 185 -0.62 -5.55 21.79
C VAL A 185 0.22 -4.30 21.55
N VAL A 186 1.06 -4.33 20.52
CA VAL A 186 1.73 -3.14 19.99
C VAL A 186 1.06 -2.75 18.68
N THR A 187 0.58 -1.52 18.61
CA THR A 187 -0.10 -0.96 17.43
C THR A 187 0.56 0.35 17.01
N SER A 188 0.41 0.75 15.75
CA SER A 188 0.89 2.07 15.31
C SER A 188 -0.13 3.20 15.49
N GLY A 189 -1.27 2.91 16.10
CA GLY A 189 -2.28 3.89 16.53
C GLY A 189 -3.04 4.62 15.43
N GLY A 190 -4.08 5.32 15.80
CA GLY A 190 -4.76 6.42 15.09
C GLY A 190 -5.45 6.16 13.75
N ARG A 191 -5.08 5.14 13.01
CA ARG A 191 -5.65 4.86 11.68
C ARG A 191 -6.80 3.86 11.74
N PRO A 192 -7.81 3.99 10.86
CA PRO A 192 -8.93 3.05 10.81
C PRO A 192 -8.48 1.59 10.81
N SER A 193 -7.53 1.21 9.95
CA SER A 193 -7.01 -0.17 9.88
C SER A 193 -6.42 -0.68 11.19
N GLN A 194 -5.76 0.17 11.99
CA GLN A 194 -5.19 -0.21 13.28
C GLN A 194 -6.27 -0.31 14.36
N ILE A 195 -7.19 0.65 14.37
CA ILE A 195 -8.35 0.66 15.28
C ILE A 195 -9.20 -0.60 15.05
N GLU A 196 -9.49 -0.91 13.81
CA GLU A 196 -10.29 -2.08 13.42
C GLU A 196 -9.59 -3.40 13.80
N ARG A 197 -8.27 -3.54 13.60
CA ARG A 197 -7.51 -4.71 14.03
C ARG A 197 -7.57 -4.90 15.55
N VAL A 198 -7.39 -3.83 16.32
CA VAL A 198 -7.51 -3.89 17.79
C VAL A 198 -8.95 -4.21 18.21
N ALA A 199 -9.95 -3.67 17.52
CA ALA A 199 -11.36 -4.00 17.76
C ALA A 199 -11.64 -5.49 17.50
N GLY A 200 -11.12 -6.04 16.41
CA GLY A 200 -11.23 -7.47 16.08
C GLY A 200 -10.57 -8.37 17.14
N LEU A 201 -9.39 -7.99 17.64
CA LEU A 201 -8.75 -8.66 18.77
C LEU A 201 -9.67 -8.65 19.99
N ARG A 202 -10.19 -7.49 20.40
CA ARG A 202 -11.10 -7.36 21.57
C ARG A 202 -12.36 -8.18 21.42
N GLN A 203 -12.99 -8.16 20.25
CA GLN A 203 -14.19 -8.94 19.97
C GLN A 203 -13.95 -10.44 20.14
N ALA A 204 -12.86 -10.97 19.60
CA ALA A 204 -12.54 -12.40 19.71
C ALA A 204 -12.27 -12.82 21.16
N PHE A 205 -11.58 -11.97 21.95
CA PHE A 205 -11.40 -12.23 23.37
C PHE A 205 -12.73 -12.26 24.12
N THR A 206 -13.61 -11.28 23.87
CA THR A 206 -14.94 -11.22 24.50
C THR A 206 -15.79 -12.45 24.16
N GLN A 207 -15.78 -12.90 22.92
CA GLN A 207 -16.48 -14.12 22.47
C GLN A 207 -16.01 -15.39 23.18
N ARG A 208 -14.78 -15.39 23.73
CA ARG A 208 -14.21 -16.51 24.50
C ARG A 208 -14.27 -16.28 26.02
N GLY A 209 -15.13 -15.36 26.47
CA GLY A 209 -15.29 -15.03 27.90
C GLY A 209 -14.05 -14.38 28.55
N ARG A 210 -13.16 -13.77 27.72
CA ARG A 210 -11.95 -13.08 28.13
C ARG A 210 -12.07 -11.58 27.82
N SER A 211 -11.18 -10.77 28.38
CA SER A 211 -11.07 -9.35 28.05
C SER A 211 -9.65 -8.97 27.71
N LEU A 212 -9.47 -8.16 26.69
CA LEU A 212 -8.21 -7.48 26.40
C LEU A 212 -8.29 -6.10 27.06
N ALA A 213 -7.61 -5.94 28.19
CA ALA A 213 -7.58 -4.69 28.93
C ALA A 213 -7.03 -3.54 28.08
N GLU A 214 -7.48 -2.32 28.33
CA GLU A 214 -7.06 -1.16 27.55
C GLU A 214 -5.54 -0.93 27.67
N GLU A 215 -5.01 -1.08 28.86
CA GLU A 215 -3.59 -0.97 29.15
C GLU A 215 -2.71 -2.10 28.59
N ALA A 216 -3.30 -3.17 28.08
CA ALA A 216 -2.60 -4.21 27.33
C ALA A 216 -2.34 -3.79 25.87
N VAL A 217 -2.88 -2.66 25.43
CA VAL A 217 -2.66 -2.11 24.10
C VAL A 217 -1.78 -0.87 24.20
N THR A 218 -0.64 -0.89 23.52
CA THR A 218 0.30 0.24 23.50
C THR A 218 0.49 0.73 22.08
N VAL A 219 0.59 2.06 21.93
CA VAL A 219 0.84 2.72 20.66
C VAL A 219 2.31 3.04 20.51
N ALA A 220 2.90 2.72 19.36
CA ALA A 220 4.27 3.06 19.05
C ALA A 220 4.41 3.38 17.55
N THR A 221 5.16 4.42 17.22
CA THR A 221 5.37 4.89 15.84
C THR A 221 6.82 4.88 15.41
N THR A 222 7.74 4.86 16.37
CA THR A 222 9.20 4.78 16.18
C THR A 222 9.77 3.55 16.89
N GLU A 223 11.02 3.19 16.60
CA GLU A 223 11.72 2.07 17.24
C GLU A 223 11.89 2.31 18.75
N GLU A 224 12.22 3.54 19.16
CA GLU A 224 12.37 3.92 20.56
C GLU A 224 11.05 3.83 21.33
N GLU A 225 9.94 4.21 20.68
CA GLU A 225 8.61 4.04 21.26
C GLU A 225 8.22 2.56 21.38
N VAL A 226 8.62 1.71 20.42
CA VAL A 226 8.42 0.27 20.49
C VAL A 226 9.17 -0.32 21.69
N ASP A 227 10.42 0.04 21.88
CA ASP A 227 11.21 -0.46 23.01
C ASP A 227 10.57 -0.09 24.37
N ARG A 228 10.11 1.16 24.50
CA ARG A 228 9.36 1.61 25.69
C ARG A 228 8.02 0.89 25.85
N ALA A 229 7.29 0.68 24.75
CA ALA A 229 5.99 0.00 24.74
C ALA A 229 6.14 -1.45 25.22
N VAL A 230 7.14 -2.19 24.70
CA VAL A 230 7.44 -3.56 25.13
C VAL A 230 7.82 -3.59 26.60
N GLY A 231 8.73 -2.71 27.05
CA GLY A 231 9.11 -2.60 28.46
C GLY A 231 7.90 -2.33 29.37
N THR A 232 6.99 -1.45 28.97
CA THR A 232 5.77 -1.13 29.71
C THR A 232 4.83 -2.34 29.82
N LEU A 233 4.64 -3.09 28.74
CA LEU A 233 3.79 -4.28 28.74
C LEU A 233 4.35 -5.37 29.67
N LEU A 234 5.65 -5.58 29.67
CA LEU A 234 6.32 -6.54 30.54
C LEU A 234 6.20 -6.14 32.03
N ALA A 235 6.51 -4.89 32.36
CA ALA A 235 6.42 -4.40 33.74
C ALA A 235 5.00 -4.50 34.34
N ARG A 236 3.97 -4.16 33.53
CA ARG A 236 2.56 -4.27 33.95
C ARG A 236 2.11 -5.70 34.18
N ALA A 237 2.66 -6.65 33.45
CA ALA A 237 2.38 -8.07 33.64
C ALA A 237 2.98 -8.57 35.00
N ASP A 238 4.18 -8.13 35.33
CA ASP A 238 4.84 -8.47 36.61
C ASP A 238 4.06 -7.91 37.80
N ASP A 239 3.64 -6.64 37.74
CA ASP A 239 2.84 -5.99 38.79
C ASP A 239 1.51 -6.74 39.08
N ARG A 240 0.94 -7.34 38.06
CA ARG A 240 -0.32 -8.12 38.16
C ARG A 240 -0.09 -9.58 38.57
N ARG A 241 1.15 -10.01 38.77
CA ARG A 241 1.52 -11.41 39.01
C ARG A 241 0.97 -12.36 37.94
N ARG A 242 0.80 -11.85 36.73
CA ARG A 242 0.36 -12.61 35.56
C ARG A 242 1.31 -12.28 34.42
N PRO A 243 2.35 -13.09 34.20
CA PRO A 243 3.36 -12.82 33.20
C PRO A 243 2.72 -12.73 31.81
N LEU A 244 3.28 -11.86 30.98
CA LEU A 244 2.91 -11.76 29.57
C LEU A 244 3.35 -13.04 28.86
N ASP A 245 2.42 -13.74 28.20
CA ASP A 245 2.71 -14.99 27.50
C ASP A 245 2.61 -14.86 25.98
N ALA A 246 2.11 -13.73 25.46
CA ALA A 246 2.10 -13.42 24.05
C ALA A 246 2.15 -11.92 23.76
N LEU A 247 2.70 -11.57 22.61
CA LEU A 247 2.69 -10.22 22.06
C LEU A 247 2.22 -10.24 20.61
N ALA A 248 1.17 -9.46 20.35
CA ALA A 248 0.64 -9.23 19.00
C ALA A 248 1.08 -7.86 18.49
N CYS A 249 1.65 -7.80 17.29
CA CYS A 249 1.99 -6.55 16.60
C CYS A 249 1.04 -6.33 15.43
N THR A 250 0.15 -5.32 15.52
CA THR A 250 -0.85 -5.07 14.47
C THR A 250 -0.32 -4.30 13.27
N ALA A 251 0.93 -3.82 13.33
CA ALA A 251 1.58 -3.05 12.28
C ALA A 251 2.87 -3.74 11.82
N GLY A 252 2.86 -4.37 10.65
CA GLY A 252 3.99 -5.16 10.14
C GLY A 252 5.32 -4.41 10.13
N ARG A 253 5.32 -3.12 9.82
CA ARG A 253 6.54 -2.29 9.86
C ARG A 253 7.25 -2.23 11.23
N LEU A 254 6.54 -2.51 12.32
CA LEU A 254 7.10 -2.50 13.68
C LEU A 254 7.67 -3.87 14.09
N THR A 255 7.49 -4.90 13.25
CA THR A 255 7.85 -6.29 13.58
C THR A 255 9.31 -6.44 14.01
N VAL A 256 10.24 -5.85 13.25
CA VAL A 256 11.68 -5.93 13.55
C VAL A 256 11.97 -5.26 14.89
N ALA A 257 11.45 -4.05 15.12
CA ALA A 257 11.67 -3.32 16.36
C ALA A 257 11.11 -4.08 17.58
N VAL A 258 9.90 -4.67 17.45
CA VAL A 258 9.31 -5.49 18.54
C VAL A 258 10.15 -6.74 18.80
N HIS A 259 10.56 -7.46 17.75
CA HIS A 259 11.41 -8.63 17.89
C HIS A 259 12.74 -8.28 18.55
N THR A 260 13.39 -7.21 18.13
CA THR A 260 14.64 -6.71 18.72
C THR A 260 14.45 -6.33 20.19
N ALA A 261 13.35 -5.63 20.52
CA ALA A 261 13.07 -5.24 21.90
C ALA A 261 12.87 -6.44 22.84
N LEU A 262 12.25 -7.53 22.35
CA LEU A 262 12.10 -8.79 23.09
C LEU A 262 13.45 -9.50 23.27
N THR A 263 14.19 -9.70 22.18
CA THR A 263 15.47 -10.44 22.22
C THR A 263 16.56 -9.70 22.98
N ALA A 264 16.60 -8.36 22.92
CA ALA A 264 17.53 -7.56 23.72
C ALA A 264 17.29 -7.68 25.24
N ARG A 265 16.11 -8.09 25.66
CA ARG A 265 15.74 -8.39 27.07
C ARG A 265 15.94 -9.86 27.45
N GLY A 266 16.54 -10.65 26.54
CA GLY A 266 16.77 -12.07 26.77
C GLY A 266 15.51 -12.93 26.68
N ILE A 267 14.41 -12.41 26.14
CA ILE A 267 13.14 -13.13 25.99
C ILE A 267 13.24 -14.09 24.82
N THR A 268 12.98 -15.35 25.07
CA THR A 268 12.97 -16.42 24.06
C THR A 268 11.59 -16.54 23.40
N ILE A 269 11.55 -16.51 22.08
CA ILE A 269 10.33 -16.71 21.28
C ILE A 269 10.36 -18.12 20.70
N PRO A 270 9.33 -18.96 20.96
CA PRO A 270 8.05 -18.71 21.66
C PRO A 270 8.03 -19.08 23.14
N ASP A 271 9.12 -19.56 23.74
CA ASP A 271 9.11 -20.26 25.02
C ASP A 271 8.67 -19.33 26.16
N ASP A 272 9.23 -18.13 26.25
CA ASP A 272 8.80 -17.13 27.22
C ASP A 272 7.58 -16.36 26.71
N ILE A 273 7.62 -15.85 25.48
CA ILE A 273 6.55 -15.02 24.88
C ILE A 273 6.31 -15.46 23.44
N ALA A 274 5.07 -15.81 23.13
CA ALA A 274 4.63 -16.00 21.75
C ALA A 274 4.62 -14.66 21.00
N PHE A 275 5.02 -14.65 19.73
CA PHE A 275 5.02 -13.46 18.91
C PHE A 275 4.27 -13.65 17.60
N LEU A 276 3.25 -12.79 17.36
CA LEU A 276 2.44 -12.77 16.14
C LEU A 276 2.39 -11.37 15.57
N THR A 277 2.55 -11.24 14.27
CA THR A 277 2.55 -9.93 13.61
C THR A 277 1.73 -9.89 12.33
N MET A 278 1.60 -8.70 11.75
CA MET A 278 1.03 -8.49 10.42
C MET A 278 2.13 -8.54 9.36
N ASP A 279 1.72 -8.88 8.15
CA ASP A 279 2.50 -8.93 6.91
C ASP A 279 3.58 -10.02 6.88
N ASP A 280 3.69 -10.71 5.77
CA ASP A 280 4.69 -11.75 5.57
C ASP A 280 5.94 -11.18 4.91
N PHE A 281 6.94 -10.90 5.70
CA PHE A 281 8.25 -10.45 5.24
C PHE A 281 9.06 -11.61 4.67
N SER A 282 9.94 -11.33 3.71
CA SER A 282 10.82 -12.34 3.10
C SER A 282 11.73 -13.07 4.12
N TRP A 283 12.02 -12.44 5.24
CA TRP A 283 12.84 -13.00 6.33
C TRP A 283 12.00 -13.69 7.43
N ALA A 284 10.66 -13.47 7.50
CA ALA A 284 9.81 -14.07 8.53
C ALA A 284 9.87 -15.61 8.58
N PRO A 285 9.97 -16.34 7.44
CA PRO A 285 10.18 -17.79 7.46
C PRO A 285 11.48 -18.21 8.16
N ALA A 286 12.58 -17.49 7.92
CA ALA A 286 13.88 -17.81 8.52
C ALA A 286 13.87 -17.66 10.04
N LEU A 287 13.17 -16.67 10.57
CA LEU A 287 12.97 -16.46 11.99
C LEU A 287 11.80 -17.30 12.56
N GLY A 288 11.03 -17.95 11.71
CA GLY A 288 9.87 -18.74 12.12
C GLY A 288 8.73 -17.90 12.69
N ILE A 289 8.56 -16.64 12.23
CA ILE A 289 7.54 -15.73 12.74
C ILE A 289 6.19 -16.01 12.10
N SER A 290 5.17 -16.27 12.93
CA SER A 290 3.76 -16.38 12.54
C SER A 290 3.21 -15.01 12.17
N VAL A 291 2.42 -14.95 11.09
CA VAL A 291 1.92 -13.68 10.56
C VAL A 291 0.47 -13.78 10.12
N ILE A 292 -0.25 -12.66 10.18
CA ILE A 292 -1.48 -12.47 9.41
C ILE A 292 -1.11 -11.75 8.13
N THR A 293 -1.37 -12.40 6.99
CA THR A 293 -1.02 -11.87 5.68
C THR A 293 -2.16 -11.06 5.07
N GLN A 294 -1.79 -10.13 4.21
CA GLN A 294 -2.68 -9.40 3.32
C GLN A 294 -2.33 -9.77 1.88
N PRO A 295 -3.29 -10.03 1.00
CA PRO A 295 -3.02 -10.34 -0.40
C PRO A 295 -2.65 -9.07 -1.18
N SER A 296 -1.57 -8.40 -0.76
CA SER A 296 -1.18 -7.06 -1.23
C SER A 296 -0.98 -6.99 -2.75
N TYR A 297 -0.43 -8.05 -3.36
CA TYR A 297 -0.29 -8.15 -4.81
C TYR A 297 -1.66 -8.14 -5.52
N GLN A 298 -2.61 -8.95 -5.07
CA GLN A 298 -3.96 -9.00 -5.63
C GLN A 298 -4.71 -7.68 -5.39
N MET A 299 -4.52 -7.07 -4.23
CA MET A 299 -5.08 -5.74 -3.92
C MET A 299 -4.53 -4.68 -4.90
N GLY A 300 -3.23 -4.72 -5.20
CA GLY A 300 -2.59 -3.82 -6.16
C GLY A 300 -3.10 -4.02 -7.57
N ARG A 301 -3.17 -5.27 -8.04
CA ARG A 301 -3.77 -5.60 -9.33
C ARG A 301 -5.17 -5.04 -9.45
N ARG A 302 -6.01 -5.32 -8.45
CA ARG A 302 -7.41 -4.91 -8.49
C ARG A 302 -7.57 -3.39 -8.45
N ALA A 303 -6.74 -2.70 -7.67
CA ALA A 303 -6.72 -1.24 -7.67
C ALA A 303 -6.35 -0.65 -9.03
N ALA A 304 -5.34 -1.20 -9.70
CA ALA A 304 -4.92 -0.74 -11.02
C ALA A 304 -5.96 -1.07 -12.10
N GLU A 305 -6.61 -2.23 -12.05
CA GLU A 305 -7.70 -2.60 -12.96
C GLU A 305 -8.86 -1.61 -12.88
N LEU A 306 -9.27 -1.19 -11.67
CA LEU A 306 -10.30 -0.17 -11.45
C LEU A 306 -9.91 1.21 -11.98
N VAL A 307 -8.62 1.51 -12.08
CA VAL A 307 -8.12 2.76 -12.69
C VAL A 307 -8.08 2.67 -14.21
N VAL A 308 -7.66 1.53 -14.76
CA VAL A 308 -7.47 1.35 -16.21
C VAL A 308 -8.80 1.22 -16.93
N ASP A 309 -9.73 0.48 -16.33
CA ASP A 309 -11.10 0.23 -16.83
C ASP A 309 -12.11 0.51 -15.69
N PRO A 310 -12.39 1.81 -15.44
CA PRO A 310 -13.21 2.21 -14.30
C PRO A 310 -14.68 1.86 -14.50
N PRO A 311 -15.32 1.16 -13.54
CA PRO A 311 -16.76 0.98 -13.54
C PRO A 311 -17.51 2.32 -13.45
N ALA A 312 -18.74 2.37 -13.98
CA ALA A 312 -19.58 3.56 -13.91
C ALA A 312 -19.96 3.92 -12.46
N GLU A 313 -20.19 2.90 -11.64
CA GLU A 313 -20.58 3.06 -10.23
C GLU A 313 -19.37 2.82 -9.31
N PRO A 314 -19.33 3.47 -8.14
CA PRO A 314 -18.31 3.21 -7.12
C PRO A 314 -18.26 1.75 -6.72
N VAL A 315 -17.05 1.20 -6.67
CA VAL A 315 -16.81 -0.20 -6.25
C VAL A 315 -15.97 -0.21 -4.97
N SER A 316 -16.41 -0.99 -3.99
CA SER A 316 -15.66 -1.27 -2.76
C SER A 316 -15.37 -2.77 -2.69
N ILE A 317 -14.09 -3.12 -2.66
CA ILE A 317 -13.63 -4.51 -2.58
C ILE A 317 -12.92 -4.72 -1.25
N VAL A 318 -13.37 -5.73 -0.52
CA VAL A 318 -12.74 -6.12 0.75
C VAL A 318 -12.13 -7.51 0.59
N PHE A 319 -10.83 -7.60 0.80
CA PHE A 319 -10.09 -8.85 0.78
C PHE A 319 -10.05 -9.48 2.17
N GLU A 320 -9.98 -10.82 2.21
CA GLU A 320 -9.85 -11.57 3.45
C GLU A 320 -8.38 -11.68 3.86
N PRO A 321 -8.05 -11.53 5.17
CA PRO A 321 -6.74 -11.85 5.71
C PRO A 321 -6.54 -13.35 5.82
N ALA A 322 -5.28 -13.80 5.85
CA ALA A 322 -4.95 -15.20 6.09
C ALA A 322 -3.86 -15.36 7.15
N LEU A 323 -3.94 -16.42 7.95
CA LEU A 323 -2.92 -16.80 8.92
C LEU A 323 -1.85 -17.67 8.25
N VAL A 324 -0.59 -17.32 8.42
CA VAL A 324 0.56 -18.19 8.16
C VAL A 324 1.20 -18.52 9.51
N ALA A 325 0.82 -19.67 10.06
CA ALA A 325 1.34 -20.15 11.33
C ALA A 325 2.78 -20.67 11.16
N ARG A 326 3.66 -20.27 12.07
CA ARG A 326 5.05 -20.71 12.20
C ARG A 326 5.36 -20.95 13.69
N ARG A 327 6.63 -21.18 14.02
CA ARG A 327 7.03 -21.57 15.39
C ARG A 327 6.89 -20.47 16.44
N SER A 328 6.83 -19.18 16.07
CA SER A 328 6.87 -18.06 17.04
C SER A 328 5.67 -17.97 18.00
N CYS A 329 4.60 -18.72 17.75
CA CYS A 329 3.46 -18.81 18.67
C CYS A 329 3.47 -20.08 19.52
N GLY A 330 4.39 -21.02 19.26
CA GLY A 330 4.37 -22.36 19.81
C GLY A 330 3.43 -23.29 19.06
N GLU A 331 3.30 -24.52 19.53
CA GLU A 331 2.36 -25.50 18.99
C GLU A 331 0.93 -25.15 19.43
N ARG A 332 -0.05 -25.52 18.60
CA ARG A 332 -1.47 -25.42 18.98
C ARG A 332 -1.72 -26.37 20.16
N ALA A 333 -2.36 -25.88 21.21
CA ALA A 333 -2.84 -26.74 22.27
C ALA A 333 -3.81 -27.77 21.66
N ASN A 334 -3.56 -29.07 21.88
CA ASN A 334 -4.52 -30.11 21.53
C ASN A 334 -5.78 -29.86 22.39
N VAL A 335 -6.85 -29.39 21.77
CA VAL A 335 -8.17 -29.21 22.37
C VAL A 335 -8.98 -30.48 22.16
#